data_10abc195f976614804a7bd6d57f5b978
#
_entry.id   10abc195f976614804a7bd6d57f5b978
#
_cell.length_a   1.000
_cell.length_b   1.000
_cell.length_c   1.000
_cell.angle_alpha   90.00
_cell.angle_beta   90.00
_cell.angle_gamma   90.00
#
_symmetry.space_group_name_H-M   'P 1'
#
loop_
_entity.id
_entity.type
_entity.pdbx_description
1 polymer ?
#
loop_
_entity_poly.entity_id
_entity_poly.type
_entity_poly.pdbx_seq_one_letter_code
_entity_poly.pdbx_strand_id
1 'polypeptide(L)'
;MIPISTKKVNCKDCHRCVRSCSVKAIAIKQGHAQLVDKKCVLCGKCITECPQQAKQVEDQTGTVLTALRSGRKVVISLAPSFIASFPDMTLEKLRSDLSAVGFWAIEETAVGAEIVASHYRQAVNNSNKTVISSCCPVIVSLIKKYYPTLVENLAPV
;
A
#
# COMPACT_ATOMS: atom_id res chain seq x y z
N MET A 1 -12.22 -1.37 5.33
CA MET A 1 -11.46 -1.80 6.55
C MET A 1 -10.03 -1.32 6.39
N ILE A 2 -9.41 -0.75 7.44
CA ILE A 2 -8.01 -0.31 7.38
C ILE A 2 -7.11 -1.52 7.64
N PRO A 3 -6.12 -1.81 6.79
CA PRO A 3 -5.21 -2.95 6.96
C PRO A 3 -4.14 -2.72 8.04
N ILE A 4 -4.23 -1.62 8.80
CA ILE A 4 -3.28 -1.26 9.87
C ILE A 4 -3.98 -1.43 11.21
N SER A 5 -3.42 -2.24 12.08
CA SER A 5 -3.91 -2.51 13.43
C SER A 5 -2.91 -2.11 14.51
N THR A 6 -3.33 -2.19 15.77
CA THR A 6 -2.45 -1.99 16.93
C THR A 6 -2.48 -3.23 17.82
N LYS A 7 -1.35 -3.87 18.01
CA LYS A 7 -1.18 -4.88 19.07
C LYS A 7 -1.18 -4.17 20.43
N LYS A 8 -2.26 -4.29 21.19
CA LYS A 8 -2.43 -3.62 22.48
C LYS A 8 -1.32 -3.97 23.48
N VAL A 9 -0.93 -5.26 23.53
CA VAL A 9 0.12 -5.75 24.43
C VAL A 9 1.45 -5.04 24.22
N ASN A 10 1.78 -4.66 22.99
CA ASN A 10 3.04 -3.99 22.66
C ASN A 10 2.96 -2.47 22.81
N CYS A 11 1.76 -1.89 22.82
CA CYS A 11 1.59 -0.43 22.89
C CYS A 11 1.88 0.06 24.31
N LYS A 12 2.88 0.93 24.45
CA LYS A 12 3.29 1.56 25.74
C LYS A 12 2.80 2.99 25.87
N ASP A 13 1.79 3.39 25.10
CA ASP A 13 1.19 4.73 25.14
C ASP A 13 2.19 5.91 25.04
N CYS A 14 3.28 5.71 24.31
CA CYS A 14 4.35 6.72 24.16
C CYS A 14 4.00 7.89 23.25
N HIS A 15 2.85 7.88 22.61
CA HIS A 15 2.29 8.90 21.71
C HIS A 15 3.15 9.25 20.48
N ARG A 16 4.23 8.51 20.19
CA ARG A 16 5.12 8.81 19.06
C ARG A 16 4.35 8.77 17.72
N CYS A 17 3.55 7.73 17.50
CA CYS A 17 2.70 7.62 16.32
C CYS A 17 1.63 8.74 16.23
N VAL A 18 1.10 9.22 17.37
CA VAL A 18 0.16 10.34 17.43
C VAL A 18 0.82 11.63 16.95
N ARG A 19 2.04 11.91 17.46
CA ARG A 19 2.79 13.12 17.07
C ARG A 19 3.22 13.10 15.62
N SER A 20 3.65 11.93 15.11
CA SER A 20 4.13 11.77 13.73
C SER A 20 3.03 11.74 12.67
N CYS A 21 1.77 11.54 13.05
CA CYS A 21 0.66 11.45 12.11
C CYS A 21 0.30 12.81 11.52
N SER A 22 0.59 13.04 10.25
CA SER A 22 0.34 14.32 9.57
C SER A 22 -1.14 14.68 9.51
N VAL A 23 -2.02 13.68 9.36
CA VAL A 23 -3.47 13.88 9.26
C VAL A 23 -4.21 13.68 10.60
N LYS A 24 -3.47 13.53 11.71
CA LYS A 24 -4.04 13.35 13.06
C LYS A 24 -5.10 12.25 13.15
N ALA A 25 -4.85 11.13 12.46
CA ALA A 25 -5.74 9.98 12.37
C ALA A 25 -5.49 8.93 13.46
N ILE A 26 -4.88 9.30 14.60
CA ILE A 26 -4.62 8.39 15.71
C ILE A 26 -5.14 9.02 17.00
N ALA A 27 -6.01 8.29 17.68
CA ALA A 27 -6.55 8.64 18.98
C ALA A 27 -6.04 7.66 20.05
N ILE A 28 -5.93 8.13 21.30
CA ILE A 28 -5.67 7.25 22.44
C ILE A 28 -7.04 6.81 23.01
N LYS A 29 -7.23 5.51 23.11
CA LYS A 29 -8.41 4.91 23.74
C LYS A 29 -7.96 3.79 24.66
N GLN A 30 -8.38 3.83 25.91
CA GLN A 30 -8.03 2.83 26.94
C GLN A 30 -6.49 2.62 27.04
N GLY A 31 -5.69 3.70 27.03
CA GLY A 31 -4.24 3.64 27.10
C GLY A 31 -3.53 3.08 25.85
N HIS A 32 -4.22 2.99 24.71
CA HIS A 32 -3.64 2.47 23.48
C HIS A 32 -3.94 3.36 22.27
N ALA A 33 -2.95 3.51 21.40
CA ALA A 33 -3.09 4.27 20.16
C ALA A 33 -3.92 3.49 19.13
N GLN A 34 -5.08 4.01 18.75
CA GLN A 34 -6.00 3.43 17.76
C GLN A 34 -6.12 4.34 16.54
N LEU A 35 -6.27 3.74 15.36
CA LEU A 35 -6.51 4.50 14.14
C LEU A 35 -7.97 4.96 14.06
N VAL A 36 -8.15 6.15 13.50
CA VAL A 36 -9.46 6.72 13.17
C VAL A 36 -9.64 6.59 11.65
N ASP A 37 -10.41 5.58 11.22
CA ASP A 37 -10.56 5.16 9.82
C ASP A 37 -10.94 6.32 8.89
N LYS A 38 -11.90 7.15 9.33
CA LYS A 38 -12.37 8.29 8.54
C LYS A 38 -11.27 9.32 8.24
N LYS A 39 -10.22 9.39 9.07
CA LYS A 39 -9.11 10.34 8.93
C LYS A 39 -7.85 9.71 8.31
N CYS A 40 -7.67 8.40 8.43
CA CYS A 40 -6.44 7.74 8.01
C CYS A 40 -6.33 7.69 6.48
N VAL A 41 -5.16 8.11 5.96
CA VAL A 41 -4.82 8.07 4.53
C VAL A 41 -3.91 6.88 4.18
N LEU A 42 -3.67 5.97 5.10
CA LEU A 42 -2.89 4.73 4.93
C LEU A 42 -1.41 4.93 4.58
N CYS A 43 -0.80 6.04 4.97
CA CYS A 43 0.60 6.37 4.63
C CYS A 43 1.66 5.49 5.32
N GLY A 44 1.29 4.66 6.29
CA GLY A 44 2.21 3.74 6.97
C GLY A 44 3.16 4.38 8.00
N LYS A 45 3.28 5.71 8.08
CA LYS A 45 4.24 6.39 8.94
C LYS A 45 4.18 5.96 10.42
N CYS A 46 2.98 5.66 10.92
CA CYS A 46 2.81 5.19 12.30
C CYS A 46 3.42 3.80 12.56
N ILE A 47 3.66 2.99 11.51
CA ILE A 47 4.31 1.67 11.60
C ILE A 47 5.82 1.88 11.76
N THR A 48 6.42 2.66 10.86
CA THR A 48 7.87 2.93 10.87
C THR A 48 8.32 3.71 12.10
N GLU A 49 7.46 4.58 12.63
CA GLU A 49 7.73 5.40 13.80
C GLU A 49 7.49 4.68 15.15
N CYS A 50 6.94 3.46 15.15
CA CYS A 50 6.60 2.77 16.37
C CYS A 50 7.80 2.00 16.94
N PRO A 51 8.47 2.46 18.03
CA PRO A 51 9.65 1.79 18.56
C PRO A 51 9.31 0.44 19.23
N GLN A 52 8.04 0.24 19.63
CA GLN A 52 7.55 -1.01 20.18
C GLN A 52 6.97 -1.97 19.13
N GLN A 53 7.04 -1.62 17.84
CA GLN A 53 6.44 -2.42 16.76
C GLN A 53 4.98 -2.84 17.03
N ALA A 54 4.25 -1.97 17.74
CA ALA A 54 2.86 -2.20 18.10
C ALA A 54 1.90 -1.98 16.91
N LYS A 55 2.32 -1.20 15.91
CA LYS A 55 1.55 -0.99 14.68
C LYS A 55 1.93 -2.04 13.65
N GLN A 56 0.93 -2.70 13.09
CA GLN A 56 1.13 -3.79 12.13
C GLN A 56 0.20 -3.64 10.94
N VAL A 57 0.66 -4.12 9.79
CA VAL A 57 -0.19 -4.36 8.62
C VAL A 57 -0.81 -5.75 8.76
N GLU A 58 -2.01 -5.92 8.24
CA GLU A 58 -2.65 -7.23 8.15
C GLU A 58 -1.80 -8.17 7.29
N ASP A 59 -1.45 -9.32 7.84
CA ASP A 59 -0.72 -10.36 7.12
C ASP A 59 -1.71 -11.22 6.32
N GLN A 60 -1.57 -11.20 5.00
CA GLN A 60 -2.40 -11.97 4.08
C GLN A 60 -1.71 -13.24 3.55
N THR A 61 -0.55 -13.59 4.06
CA THR A 61 0.20 -14.80 3.66
C THR A 61 -0.66 -16.05 3.75
N GLY A 62 -1.45 -16.20 4.82
CA GLY A 62 -2.38 -17.33 4.98
C GLY A 62 -3.43 -17.41 3.88
N THR A 63 -3.94 -16.27 3.40
CA THR A 63 -4.91 -16.20 2.30
C THR A 63 -4.28 -16.69 1.00
N VAL A 64 -3.06 -16.25 0.70
CA VAL A 64 -2.30 -16.65 -0.49
C VAL A 64 -2.01 -18.15 -0.44
N LEU A 65 -1.50 -18.68 0.67
CA LEU A 65 -1.23 -20.09 0.84
C LEU A 65 -2.49 -20.96 0.67
N THR A 66 -3.63 -20.50 1.18
CA THR A 66 -4.91 -21.19 1.01
C THR A 66 -5.32 -21.22 -0.47
N ALA A 67 -5.14 -20.10 -1.19
CA ALA A 67 -5.44 -20.04 -2.61
C ALA A 67 -4.56 -21.01 -3.43
N LEU A 68 -3.25 -21.05 -3.15
CA LEU A 68 -2.33 -21.99 -3.79
C LEU A 68 -2.72 -23.45 -3.52
N ARG A 69 -2.99 -23.80 -2.26
CA ARG A 69 -3.40 -25.16 -1.86
C ARG A 69 -4.73 -25.60 -2.46
N SER A 70 -5.62 -24.65 -2.76
CA SER A 70 -6.91 -24.94 -3.41
C SER A 70 -6.83 -25.09 -4.93
N GLY A 71 -5.62 -25.08 -5.51
CA GLY A 71 -5.40 -25.21 -6.95
C GLY A 71 -5.82 -24.00 -7.77
N ARG A 72 -6.04 -22.86 -7.14
CA ARG A 72 -6.34 -21.60 -7.86
C ARG A 72 -5.11 -21.10 -8.60
N LYS A 73 -5.32 -20.52 -9.79
CA LYS A 73 -4.28 -19.81 -10.50
C LYS A 73 -3.97 -18.50 -9.77
N VAL A 74 -2.83 -18.46 -9.09
CA VAL A 74 -2.36 -17.26 -8.37
C VAL A 74 -1.25 -16.60 -9.19
N VAL A 75 -1.43 -15.35 -9.53
CA VAL A 75 -0.45 -14.53 -10.28
C VAL A 75 0.20 -13.54 -9.33
N ILE A 76 1.50 -13.36 -9.47
CA ILE A 76 2.26 -12.32 -8.75
C ILE A 76 2.46 -11.12 -9.68
N SER A 77 2.11 -9.93 -9.21
CA SER A 77 2.58 -8.68 -9.79
C SER A 77 3.79 -8.18 -8.99
N LEU A 78 4.96 -8.31 -9.61
CA LEU A 78 6.25 -8.04 -8.96
C LEU A 78 6.66 -6.59 -9.14
N ALA A 79 6.75 -5.85 -8.04
CA ALA A 79 7.20 -4.46 -8.08
C ALA A 79 8.71 -4.36 -8.38
N PRO A 80 9.19 -3.33 -9.12
CA PRO A 80 10.61 -3.13 -9.40
C PRO A 80 11.50 -3.03 -8.15
N SER A 81 10.92 -2.62 -7.02
CA SER A 81 11.60 -2.55 -5.72
C SER A 81 12.01 -3.91 -5.14
N PHE A 82 11.65 -5.04 -5.77
CA PHE A 82 12.07 -6.37 -5.33
C PHE A 82 13.59 -6.49 -5.23
N ILE A 83 14.33 -5.81 -6.11
CA ILE A 83 15.80 -5.78 -6.12
C ILE A 83 16.38 -5.30 -4.79
N ALA A 84 15.73 -4.30 -4.15
CA ALA A 84 16.15 -3.80 -2.84
C ALA A 84 15.90 -4.80 -1.71
N SER A 85 14.89 -5.66 -1.84
CA SER A 85 14.58 -6.70 -0.84
C SER A 85 15.36 -7.99 -1.06
N PHE A 86 15.78 -8.25 -2.29
CA PHE A 86 16.47 -9.46 -2.72
C PHE A 86 17.67 -9.10 -3.61
N PRO A 87 18.72 -8.46 -3.06
CA PRO A 87 19.83 -7.89 -3.84
C PRO A 87 20.62 -8.93 -4.65
N ASP A 88 20.69 -10.18 -4.14
CA ASP A 88 21.43 -11.27 -4.77
C ASP A 88 20.55 -12.17 -5.67
N MET A 89 19.31 -11.77 -5.94
CA MET A 89 18.35 -12.57 -6.67
C MET A 89 18.07 -11.99 -8.05
N THR A 90 18.33 -12.78 -9.09
CA THR A 90 17.89 -12.41 -10.46
C THR A 90 16.40 -12.64 -10.63
N LEU A 91 15.78 -11.91 -11.56
CA LEU A 91 14.37 -12.08 -11.90
C LEU A 91 14.04 -13.52 -12.34
N GLU A 92 14.95 -14.13 -13.11
CA GLU A 92 14.80 -15.50 -13.59
C GLU A 92 14.80 -16.51 -12.45
N LYS A 93 15.72 -16.36 -11.50
CA LYS A 93 15.77 -17.21 -10.31
C LYS A 93 14.53 -17.04 -9.47
N LEU A 94 14.08 -15.79 -9.25
CA LEU A 94 12.86 -15.53 -8.50
C LEU A 94 11.63 -16.12 -9.16
N ARG A 95 11.52 -16.05 -10.49
CA ARG A 95 10.45 -16.70 -11.28
C ARG A 95 10.47 -18.22 -11.08
N SER A 96 11.64 -18.83 -11.17
CA SER A 96 11.80 -20.29 -10.97
C SER A 96 11.36 -20.70 -9.58
N ASP A 97 11.86 -20.01 -8.54
CA ASP A 97 11.59 -20.35 -7.15
C ASP A 97 10.09 -20.17 -6.81
N LEU A 98 9.46 -19.08 -7.27
CA LEU A 98 8.03 -18.82 -7.05
C LEU A 98 7.13 -19.81 -7.83
N SER A 99 7.53 -20.20 -9.05
CA SER A 99 6.82 -21.24 -9.81
C SER A 99 6.88 -22.58 -9.09
N ALA A 100 8.02 -22.92 -8.48
CA ALA A 100 8.17 -24.14 -7.67
C ALA A 100 7.29 -24.14 -6.42
N VAL A 101 6.98 -22.98 -5.86
CA VAL A 101 6.01 -22.80 -4.75
C VAL A 101 4.56 -23.02 -5.20
N GLY A 102 4.29 -22.91 -6.52
CA GLY A 102 2.96 -23.14 -7.09
C GLY A 102 2.27 -21.89 -7.65
N PHE A 103 2.97 -20.76 -7.75
CA PHE A 103 2.43 -19.59 -8.45
C PHE A 103 2.32 -19.85 -9.94
N TRP A 104 1.18 -19.50 -10.53
CA TRP A 104 0.87 -19.79 -11.92
C TRP A 104 1.62 -18.89 -12.90
N ALA A 105 1.80 -17.63 -12.57
CA ALA A 105 2.56 -16.66 -13.35
C ALA A 105 3.15 -15.55 -12.47
N ILE A 106 4.24 -14.95 -12.96
CA ILE A 106 4.89 -13.79 -12.35
C ILE A 106 5.03 -12.72 -13.43
N GLU A 107 4.33 -11.62 -13.26
CA GLU A 107 4.35 -10.46 -14.14
C GLU A 107 5.02 -9.27 -13.45
N GLU A 108 5.73 -8.46 -14.22
CA GLU A 108 6.33 -7.24 -13.68
C GLU A 108 5.31 -6.10 -13.68
N THR A 109 5.12 -5.47 -12.54
CA THR A 109 4.23 -4.29 -12.42
C THR A 109 4.65 -3.15 -13.37
N ALA A 110 5.94 -3.11 -13.78
CA ALA A 110 6.46 -2.15 -14.74
C ALA A 110 5.73 -2.21 -16.10
N VAL A 111 5.36 -3.40 -16.56
CA VAL A 111 4.59 -3.58 -17.82
C VAL A 111 3.23 -2.87 -17.72
N GLY A 112 2.53 -3.06 -16.60
CA GLY A 112 1.28 -2.33 -16.33
C GLY A 112 1.50 -0.81 -16.25
N ALA A 113 2.62 -0.39 -15.66
CA ALA A 113 2.95 1.03 -15.52
C ALA A 113 3.18 1.71 -16.89
N GLU A 114 3.75 1.03 -17.88
CA GLU A 114 3.89 1.55 -19.25
C GLU A 114 2.54 1.80 -19.91
N ILE A 115 1.60 0.86 -19.77
CA ILE A 115 0.24 1.00 -20.27
C ILE A 115 -0.44 2.22 -19.61
N VAL A 116 -0.38 2.30 -18.30
CA VAL A 116 -0.94 3.39 -17.50
C VAL A 116 -0.30 4.74 -17.89
N ALA A 117 1.02 4.78 -18.12
CA ALA A 117 1.72 6.00 -18.54
C ALA A 117 1.21 6.57 -19.86
N SER A 118 0.76 5.72 -20.79
CA SER A 118 0.13 6.17 -22.04
C SER A 118 -1.20 6.86 -21.79
N HIS A 119 -2.02 6.31 -20.91
CA HIS A 119 -3.31 6.92 -20.50
C HIS A 119 -3.12 8.23 -19.75
N TYR A 120 -2.09 8.34 -18.88
CA TYR A 120 -1.75 9.61 -18.23
C TYR A 120 -1.39 10.69 -19.25
N ARG A 121 -0.57 10.37 -20.26
CA ARG A 121 -0.23 11.31 -21.34
C ARG A 121 -1.48 11.81 -22.06
N GLN A 122 -2.41 10.92 -22.38
CA GLN A 122 -3.69 11.30 -23.00
C GLN A 122 -4.53 12.20 -22.06
N ALA A 123 -4.63 11.84 -20.78
CA ALA A 123 -5.38 12.63 -19.80
C ALA A 123 -4.81 14.06 -19.66
N VAL A 124 -3.49 14.20 -19.63
CA VAL A 124 -2.80 15.51 -19.55
C VAL A 124 -3.03 16.32 -20.85
N ASN A 125 -2.84 15.69 -22.00
CA ASN A 125 -2.99 16.38 -23.30
C ASN A 125 -4.43 16.84 -23.59
N ASN A 126 -5.42 16.12 -23.09
CA ASN A 126 -6.84 16.41 -23.28
C ASN A 126 -7.42 17.29 -22.16
N SER A 127 -6.64 17.67 -21.16
CA SER A 127 -7.12 18.46 -20.03
C SER A 127 -6.63 19.91 -20.10
N ASN A 128 -7.54 20.85 -19.90
CA ASN A 128 -7.23 22.26 -19.67
C ASN A 128 -7.00 22.59 -18.18
N LYS A 129 -7.07 21.57 -17.30
CA LYS A 129 -6.88 21.69 -15.85
C LYS A 129 -5.60 21.00 -15.43
N THR A 130 -5.10 21.34 -14.24
CA THR A 130 -4.04 20.56 -13.59
C THR A 130 -4.51 19.13 -13.36
N VAL A 131 -3.73 18.16 -13.81
CA VAL A 131 -3.99 16.73 -13.61
C VAL A 131 -3.12 16.22 -12.47
N ILE A 132 -3.74 15.58 -11.49
CA ILE A 132 -3.06 14.96 -10.34
C ILE A 132 -3.01 13.45 -10.57
N SER A 133 -1.82 12.87 -10.49
CA SER A 133 -1.64 11.42 -10.63
C SER A 133 -2.41 10.65 -9.55
N SER A 134 -3.14 9.61 -9.95
CA SER A 134 -3.90 8.70 -9.07
C SER A 134 -3.15 7.39 -8.75
N CYS A 135 -1.89 7.24 -9.18
CA CYS A 135 -1.10 6.03 -8.94
C CYS A 135 -0.79 5.77 -7.46
N CYS A 136 -0.80 6.81 -6.62
CA CYS A 136 -0.55 6.68 -5.19
C CYS A 136 -1.87 6.65 -4.39
N PRO A 137 -2.25 5.51 -3.79
CA PRO A 137 -3.51 5.40 -3.03
C PRO A 137 -3.55 6.33 -1.80
N VAL A 138 -2.38 6.72 -1.27
CA VAL A 138 -2.29 7.69 -0.16
C VAL A 138 -2.72 9.08 -0.62
N ILE A 139 -2.25 9.52 -1.80
CA ILE A 139 -2.63 10.81 -2.40
C ILE A 139 -4.12 10.81 -2.73
N VAL A 140 -4.62 9.75 -3.35
CA VAL A 140 -6.06 9.60 -3.65
C VAL A 140 -6.91 9.69 -2.37
N SER A 141 -6.49 9.00 -1.30
CA SER A 141 -7.17 9.05 0.00
C SER A 141 -7.09 10.44 0.64
N LEU A 142 -5.95 11.12 0.51
CA LEU A 142 -5.74 12.47 1.03
C LEU A 142 -6.70 13.44 0.33
N ILE A 143 -6.73 13.43 -0.99
CA ILE A 143 -7.58 14.31 -1.79
C ILE A 143 -9.04 14.05 -1.47
N LYS A 144 -9.50 12.80 -1.54
CA LYS A 144 -10.90 12.46 -1.28
C LYS A 144 -11.37 12.86 0.13
N LYS A 145 -10.50 12.81 1.13
CA LYS A 145 -10.87 13.08 2.54
C LYS A 145 -10.68 14.51 2.96
N TYR A 146 -9.68 15.20 2.43
CA TYR A 146 -9.26 16.51 2.94
C TYR A 146 -9.33 17.64 1.91
N TYR A 147 -9.36 17.29 0.61
CA TYR A 147 -9.41 18.26 -0.49
C TYR A 147 -10.44 17.85 -1.54
N PRO A 148 -11.73 17.71 -1.17
CA PRO A 148 -12.75 17.16 -2.07
C PRO A 148 -12.93 17.97 -3.36
N THR A 149 -12.63 19.25 -3.36
CA THR A 149 -12.64 20.12 -4.55
C THR A 149 -11.59 19.72 -5.60
N LEU A 150 -10.56 18.98 -5.22
CA LEU A 150 -9.52 18.50 -6.14
C LEU A 150 -9.79 17.09 -6.68
N VAL A 151 -10.91 16.49 -6.34
CA VAL A 151 -11.23 15.12 -6.80
C VAL A 151 -11.38 15.07 -8.32
N GLU A 152 -11.94 16.10 -8.92
CA GLU A 152 -12.07 16.23 -10.38
C GLU A 152 -10.73 16.42 -11.11
N ASN A 153 -9.66 16.75 -10.39
CA ASN A 153 -8.31 16.85 -10.92
C ASN A 153 -7.54 15.51 -10.88
N LEU A 154 -8.07 14.49 -10.19
CA LEU A 154 -7.45 13.17 -10.19
C LEU A 154 -7.56 12.56 -11.59
N ALA A 155 -6.45 12.03 -12.08
CA ALA A 155 -6.46 11.32 -13.35
C ALA A 155 -7.42 10.12 -13.29
N PRO A 156 -8.21 9.88 -14.34
CA PRO A 156 -9.19 8.79 -14.39
C PRO A 156 -8.56 7.43 -14.74
N VAL A 157 -7.32 7.19 -14.27
CA VAL A 157 -6.49 6.02 -14.61
C VAL A 157 -6.14 5.25 -13.33
#